data_19f504c51688cd6f247b06047af56071
#
_entry.id   19f504c51688cd6f247b06047af56071
#
_cell.length_a   1.000
_cell.length_b   1.000
_cell.length_c   1.000
_cell.angle_alpha   90.00
_cell.angle_beta   90.00
_cell.angle_gamma   90.00
#
_symmetry.space_group_name_H-M   'P 1'
#
loop_
_entity.id
_entity.type
_entity.pdbx_description
1 polymer ?
#
loop_
_entity_poly.entity_id
_entity_poly.type
_entity_poly.pdbx_seq_one_letter_code
_entity_poly.pdbx_strand_id
1 'polypeptide(L)'
;MSRERSLWLAALIGGLWGVGHTMTIVAVGGAIILLGLVIPPRLGLTMEFSVAVMLIILGLLNLTGILRWLGTGPGIGRRGWAEGETQQARLDRTFGRLGLYQIARPLVVGVIHGLAGSAAVALLVLATIREPMWALAYLIIFGLGTIAGMMVITLAIAAPFAYTAARFARLNRYLGVASGLLSLGFGLFLVYQIGFVDGLFSANPRWTPD
;
A
#
# COMPACT_ATOMS: atom_id res chain seq x y z
N MET A 1 11.17 -11.86 -20.10
CA MET A 1 9.71 -11.71 -19.81
C MET A 1 9.15 -10.72 -20.82
N SER A 2 8.03 -11.02 -21.45
CA SER A 2 7.41 -10.08 -22.41
C SER A 2 6.88 -8.85 -21.67
N ARG A 3 6.91 -7.69 -22.32
CA ARG A 3 6.38 -6.40 -21.76
C ARG A 3 4.92 -6.52 -21.33
N GLU A 4 4.12 -7.23 -22.11
CA GLU A 4 2.70 -7.47 -21.82
C GLU A 4 2.50 -8.20 -20.49
N ARG A 5 3.31 -9.21 -20.19
CA ARG A 5 3.24 -9.96 -18.93
C ARG A 5 3.57 -9.07 -17.73
N SER A 6 4.48 -8.11 -17.88
CA SER A 6 4.82 -7.15 -16.81
C SER A 6 3.67 -6.18 -16.52
N LEU A 7 2.99 -5.67 -17.54
CA LEU A 7 1.85 -4.76 -17.39
C LEU A 7 0.61 -5.49 -16.83
N TRP A 8 0.35 -6.71 -17.29
CA TRP A 8 -0.71 -7.53 -16.74
C TRP A 8 -0.53 -7.80 -15.23
N LEU A 9 0.69 -8.13 -14.81
CA LEU A 9 0.99 -8.31 -13.39
C LEU A 9 0.82 -7.01 -12.59
N ALA A 10 1.20 -5.86 -13.16
CA ALA A 10 0.98 -4.57 -12.53
C ALA A 10 -0.51 -4.26 -12.35
N ALA A 11 -1.33 -4.53 -13.37
CA ALA A 11 -2.78 -4.39 -13.28
C ALA A 11 -3.38 -5.30 -12.21
N LEU A 12 -2.95 -6.57 -12.17
CA LEU A 12 -3.40 -7.54 -11.17
C LEU A 12 -3.04 -7.10 -9.75
N ILE A 13 -1.81 -6.62 -9.52
CA ILE A 13 -1.36 -6.10 -8.23
C ILE A 13 -2.20 -4.89 -7.82
N GLY A 14 -2.42 -3.92 -8.73
CA GLY A 14 -3.28 -2.77 -8.48
C GLY A 14 -4.72 -3.14 -8.20
N GLY A 15 -5.27 -4.11 -8.92
CA GLY A 15 -6.62 -4.64 -8.70
C GLY A 15 -6.76 -5.32 -7.33
N LEU A 16 -5.83 -6.20 -6.96
CA LEU A 16 -5.83 -6.87 -5.65
C LEU A 16 -5.67 -5.87 -4.51
N TRP A 17 -4.82 -4.87 -4.68
CA TRP A 17 -4.68 -3.77 -3.72
C TRP A 17 -5.99 -3.00 -3.59
N GLY A 18 -6.63 -2.63 -4.71
CA GLY A 18 -7.94 -1.98 -4.73
C GLY A 18 -9.05 -2.82 -4.09
N VAL A 19 -9.06 -4.14 -4.31
CA VAL A 19 -10.01 -5.05 -3.65
C VAL A 19 -9.82 -5.04 -2.13
N GLY A 20 -8.58 -5.19 -1.64
CA GLY A 20 -8.30 -5.12 -0.19
C GLY A 20 -8.75 -3.79 0.43
N HIS A 21 -8.46 -2.69 -0.24
CA HIS A 21 -8.89 -1.35 0.16
C HIS A 21 -10.42 -1.23 0.22
N THR A 22 -11.10 -1.64 -0.85
CA THR A 22 -12.57 -1.62 -0.94
C THR A 22 -13.23 -2.50 0.12
N MET A 23 -12.68 -3.70 0.38
CA MET A 23 -13.18 -4.57 1.44
C MET A 23 -13.18 -3.87 2.81
N THR A 24 -12.12 -3.14 3.11
CA THR A 24 -12.05 -2.39 4.37
C THR A 24 -13.08 -1.27 4.42
N ILE A 25 -13.19 -0.47 3.35
CA ILE A 25 -14.16 0.63 3.29
C ILE A 25 -15.60 0.11 3.42
N VAL A 26 -15.93 -0.97 2.71
CA VAL A 26 -17.26 -1.57 2.78
C VAL A 26 -17.54 -2.17 4.17
N ALA A 27 -16.54 -2.82 4.79
CA ALA A 27 -16.70 -3.38 6.13
C ALA A 27 -16.90 -2.28 7.17
N VAL A 28 -16.04 -1.26 7.17
CA VAL A 28 -16.12 -0.15 8.14
C VAL A 28 -17.34 0.74 7.86
N GLY A 29 -17.55 1.14 6.61
CA GLY A 29 -18.70 1.96 6.22
C GLY A 29 -20.03 1.24 6.41
N GLY A 30 -20.08 -0.06 6.06
CA GLY A 30 -21.25 -0.90 6.33
C GLY A 30 -21.55 -1.03 7.82
N ALA A 31 -20.54 -1.20 8.66
CA ALA A 31 -20.72 -1.24 10.11
C ALA A 31 -21.26 0.10 10.67
N ILE A 32 -20.78 1.22 10.15
CA ILE A 32 -21.30 2.55 10.52
C ILE A 32 -22.76 2.70 10.13
N ILE A 33 -23.11 2.33 8.88
CA ILE A 33 -24.50 2.47 8.37
C ILE A 33 -25.46 1.55 9.11
N LEU A 34 -25.10 0.27 9.24
CA LEU A 34 -26.02 -0.75 9.75
C LEU A 34 -26.11 -0.78 11.28
N LEU A 35 -24.99 -0.47 11.96
CA LEU A 35 -24.89 -0.57 13.42
C LEU A 35 -24.88 0.79 14.13
N GLY A 36 -24.86 1.89 13.37
CA GLY A 36 -24.76 3.24 13.93
C GLY A 36 -23.46 3.49 14.71
N LEU A 37 -22.38 2.79 14.36
CA LEU A 37 -21.12 2.88 15.09
C LEU A 37 -20.46 4.23 14.84
N VAL A 38 -20.00 4.85 15.92
CA VAL A 38 -19.15 6.04 15.87
C VAL A 38 -17.71 5.61 16.12
N ILE A 39 -16.78 5.98 15.23
CA ILE A 39 -15.37 5.65 15.38
C ILE A 39 -14.78 6.55 16.47
N PRO A 40 -14.30 6.01 17.60
CA PRO A 40 -13.64 6.83 18.62
C PRO A 40 -12.30 7.36 18.08
N PRO A 41 -11.87 8.58 18.47
CA PRO A 41 -10.66 9.22 17.96
C PRO A 41 -9.40 8.35 18.05
N ARG A 42 -9.22 7.62 19.14
CA ARG A 42 -8.06 6.69 19.27
C ARG A 42 -8.07 5.58 18.23
N LEU A 43 -9.24 5.05 17.90
CA LEU A 43 -9.32 4.00 16.89
C LEU A 43 -8.98 4.55 15.50
N GLY A 44 -9.52 5.72 15.12
CA GLY A 44 -9.18 6.40 13.88
C GLY A 44 -7.68 6.65 13.75
N LEU A 45 -7.06 7.27 14.75
CA LEU A 45 -5.61 7.52 14.79
C LEU A 45 -4.79 6.21 14.73
N THR A 46 -5.24 5.13 15.37
CA THR A 46 -4.56 3.83 15.30
C THR A 46 -4.60 3.25 13.89
N MET A 47 -5.72 3.41 13.20
CA MET A 47 -5.88 2.97 11.82
C MET A 47 -4.92 3.73 10.90
N GLU A 48 -4.82 5.05 11.02
CA GLU A 48 -3.87 5.88 10.27
C GLU A 48 -2.42 5.56 10.64
N PHE A 49 -2.12 5.35 11.94
CA PHE A 49 -0.80 4.95 12.40
C PHE A 49 -0.32 3.63 11.80
N SER A 50 -1.23 2.69 11.55
CA SER A 50 -0.90 1.41 10.90
C SER A 50 -0.32 1.61 9.50
N VAL A 51 -0.76 2.65 8.77
CA VAL A 51 -0.22 3.01 7.45
C VAL A 51 1.15 3.64 7.58
N ALA A 52 1.37 4.49 8.59
CA ALA A 52 2.70 5.05 8.85
C ALA A 52 3.74 3.94 9.10
N VAL A 53 3.38 2.95 9.92
CA VAL A 53 4.23 1.76 10.17
C VAL A 53 4.45 0.95 8.90
N MET A 54 3.40 0.74 8.10
CA MET A 54 3.52 0.05 6.81
C MET A 54 4.48 0.76 5.87
N LEU A 55 4.41 2.08 5.75
CA LEU A 55 5.32 2.88 4.92
C LEU A 55 6.78 2.76 5.38
N ILE A 56 7.04 2.77 6.69
CA ILE A 56 8.37 2.55 7.25
C ILE A 56 8.89 1.16 6.88
N ILE A 57 8.08 0.12 7.08
CA ILE A 57 8.46 -1.25 6.76
C ILE A 57 8.77 -1.39 5.26
N LEU A 58 7.90 -0.88 4.39
CA LEU A 58 8.09 -0.94 2.95
C LEU A 58 9.31 -0.13 2.51
N GLY A 59 9.53 1.05 3.09
CA GLY A 59 10.72 1.88 2.86
C GLY A 59 12.01 1.14 3.24
N LEU A 60 12.06 0.55 4.43
CA LEU A 60 13.20 -0.24 4.90
C LEU A 60 13.45 -1.49 4.04
N LEU A 61 12.41 -2.23 3.69
CA LEU A 61 12.52 -3.40 2.81
C LEU A 61 13.06 -3.02 1.44
N ASN A 62 12.61 -1.90 0.90
CA ASN A 62 13.11 -1.39 -0.39
C ASN A 62 14.59 -1.00 -0.29
N LEU A 63 14.98 -0.21 0.70
CA LEU A 63 16.35 0.23 0.90
C LEU A 63 17.31 -0.92 1.22
N THR A 64 16.94 -1.86 2.10
CA THR A 64 17.78 -3.03 2.42
C THR A 64 17.94 -3.96 1.23
N GLY A 65 16.93 -4.14 0.41
CA GLY A 65 17.01 -4.87 -0.85
C GLY A 65 18.01 -4.25 -1.81
N ILE A 66 18.01 -2.92 -1.92
CA ILE A 66 18.92 -2.15 -2.76
C ILE A 66 20.35 -2.16 -2.19
N LEU A 67 20.52 -1.97 -0.87
CA LEU A 67 21.84 -1.95 -0.21
C LEU A 67 22.53 -3.32 -0.29
N ARG A 68 21.81 -4.43 -0.19
CA ARG A 68 22.38 -5.78 -0.41
C ARG A 68 22.89 -5.96 -1.82
N TRP A 69 22.16 -5.45 -2.81
CA TRP A 69 22.59 -5.48 -4.20
C TRP A 69 23.82 -4.58 -4.47
N LEU A 70 23.99 -3.48 -3.70
CA LEU A 70 25.15 -2.58 -3.73
C LEU A 70 26.40 -3.19 -3.09
N GLY A 71 26.23 -3.93 -2.00
CA GLY A 71 27.33 -4.57 -1.26
C GLY A 71 27.96 -5.75 -2.01
N THR A 72 27.26 -6.34 -2.96
CA THR A 72 27.81 -7.27 -3.95
C THR A 72 28.41 -6.45 -5.10
N GLY A 73 29.61 -5.89 -4.88
CA GLY A 73 30.36 -5.13 -5.86
C GLY A 73 30.62 -5.93 -7.15
N PRO A 74 30.97 -5.27 -8.28
CA PRO A 74 31.13 -5.90 -9.61
C PRO A 74 32.32 -6.87 -9.73
N GLY A 75 32.97 -7.24 -8.62
CA GLY A 75 34.20 -8.03 -8.60
C GLY A 75 34.06 -9.52 -8.26
N ILE A 76 32.92 -10.01 -7.85
CA ILE A 76 32.76 -11.41 -7.51
C ILE A 76 31.72 -12.06 -8.44
N GLY A 77 32.26 -12.55 -9.53
CA GLY A 77 31.84 -13.70 -10.34
C GLY A 77 30.36 -13.77 -10.76
N ARG A 78 30.17 -13.90 -12.06
CA ARG A 78 28.95 -14.33 -12.75
C ARG A 78 28.23 -15.57 -12.15
N ARG A 79 28.78 -16.16 -11.09
CA ARG A 79 28.16 -17.28 -10.34
C ARG A 79 27.21 -16.82 -9.22
N GLY A 80 27.26 -15.54 -8.77
CA GLY A 80 26.41 -14.99 -7.72
C GLY A 80 24.97 -14.69 -8.11
N TRP A 81 24.61 -14.75 -9.37
CA TRP A 81 23.25 -14.52 -9.85
C TRP A 81 22.27 -15.67 -9.49
N ALA A 82 22.80 -16.84 -9.18
CA ALA A 82 22.01 -18.00 -8.74
C ALA A 82 21.83 -18.07 -7.21
N GLU A 83 22.69 -17.40 -6.42
CA GLU A 83 22.68 -17.52 -4.95
C GLU A 83 22.34 -16.22 -4.21
N GLY A 84 22.26 -15.09 -4.90
CA GLY A 84 21.82 -13.81 -4.35
C GLY A 84 20.31 -13.67 -4.30
N GLU A 85 19.62 -14.72 -3.89
CA GLU A 85 18.17 -14.61 -3.65
C GLU A 85 17.94 -13.59 -2.56
N THR A 86 17.35 -12.45 -2.92
CA THR A 86 16.80 -11.51 -1.95
C THR A 86 15.91 -12.28 -0.99
N GLN A 87 15.83 -11.87 0.27
CA GLN A 87 14.89 -12.47 1.24
C GLN A 87 13.46 -12.48 0.70
N GLN A 88 13.12 -11.54 -0.19
CA GLN A 88 11.93 -11.51 -1.01
C GLN A 88 11.86 -12.71 -1.98
N ALA A 89 12.95 -13.02 -2.68
CA ALA A 89 13.01 -14.17 -3.57
C ALA A 89 12.98 -15.51 -2.81
N ARG A 90 13.55 -15.57 -1.60
CA ARG A 90 13.40 -16.74 -0.71
C ARG A 90 11.97 -16.87 -0.18
N LEU A 91 11.34 -15.77 0.23
CA LEU A 91 9.94 -15.75 0.62
C LEU A 91 9.06 -16.11 -0.58
N ASP A 92 9.32 -15.54 -1.76
CA ASP A 92 8.62 -15.87 -2.99
C ASP A 92 8.81 -17.34 -3.41
N ARG A 93 9.98 -17.97 -3.13
CA ARG A 93 10.20 -19.40 -3.36
C ARG A 93 9.54 -20.28 -2.32
N THR A 94 9.59 -19.88 -1.05
CA THR A 94 9.00 -20.67 0.05
C THR A 94 7.48 -20.61 0.00
N PHE A 95 6.91 -19.43 -0.32
CA PHE A 95 5.48 -19.22 -0.43
C PHE A 95 4.97 -19.24 -1.88
N GLY A 96 5.83 -19.02 -2.87
CA GLY A 96 5.51 -18.99 -4.31
C GLY A 96 5.07 -20.35 -4.87
N ARG A 97 5.39 -21.45 -4.19
CA ARG A 97 4.81 -22.78 -4.48
C ARG A 97 3.29 -22.81 -4.32
N LEU A 98 2.72 -21.84 -3.60
CA LEU A 98 1.27 -21.78 -3.35
C LEU A 98 0.56 -20.66 -4.12
N GLY A 99 1.28 -19.77 -4.82
CA GLY A 99 0.67 -18.59 -5.48
C GLY A 99 -0.01 -17.60 -4.51
N LEU A 100 -0.29 -18.07 -3.29
CA LEU A 100 -1.01 -17.35 -2.24
C LEU A 100 -0.29 -16.09 -1.76
N TYR A 101 1.03 -16.13 -1.64
CA TYR A 101 1.81 -14.97 -1.16
C TYR A 101 1.76 -13.79 -2.12
N GLN A 102 1.84 -14.06 -3.44
CA GLN A 102 1.79 -13.01 -4.46
C GLN A 102 0.42 -12.33 -4.52
N ILE A 103 -0.64 -13.04 -4.15
CA ILE A 103 -2.01 -12.52 -4.08
C ILE A 103 -2.26 -11.84 -2.71
N ALA A 104 -1.82 -12.48 -1.62
CA ALA A 104 -2.09 -12.00 -0.27
C ALA A 104 -1.38 -10.67 0.03
N ARG A 105 -0.15 -10.47 -0.45
CA ARG A 105 0.64 -9.26 -0.17
C ARG A 105 -0.06 -7.97 -0.62
N PRO A 106 -0.44 -7.78 -1.91
CA PRO A 106 -1.13 -6.57 -2.33
C PRO A 106 -2.51 -6.43 -1.67
N LEU A 107 -3.21 -7.54 -1.41
CA LEU A 107 -4.49 -7.52 -0.71
C LEU A 107 -4.34 -7.01 0.73
N VAL A 108 -3.37 -7.52 1.51
CA VAL A 108 -3.09 -7.08 2.89
C VAL A 108 -2.68 -5.62 2.92
N VAL A 109 -1.80 -5.19 1.99
CA VAL A 109 -1.43 -3.77 1.86
C VAL A 109 -2.67 -2.94 1.55
N GLY A 110 -3.57 -3.42 0.71
CA GLY A 110 -4.85 -2.77 0.41
C GLY A 110 -5.74 -2.62 1.63
N VAL A 111 -5.90 -3.70 2.41
CA VAL A 111 -6.67 -3.68 3.65
C VAL A 111 -6.12 -2.63 4.63
N ILE A 112 -4.81 -2.63 4.88
CA ILE A 112 -4.17 -1.65 5.77
C ILE A 112 -4.33 -0.23 5.23
N HIS A 113 -4.13 -0.04 3.92
CA HIS A 113 -4.28 1.26 3.27
C HIS A 113 -5.73 1.77 3.31
N GLY A 114 -6.71 0.86 3.22
CA GLY A 114 -8.13 1.19 3.34
C GLY A 114 -8.55 1.62 4.75
N LEU A 115 -7.77 1.27 5.77
CA LEU A 115 -7.99 1.75 7.14
C LEU A 115 -7.56 3.22 7.33
N ALA A 116 -6.72 3.76 6.45
CA ALA A 116 -6.24 5.13 6.54
C ALA A 116 -7.16 6.14 5.84
N GLY A 117 -6.81 7.39 5.95
CA GLY A 117 -7.52 8.62 5.60
C GLY A 117 -8.44 8.68 4.37
N SER A 118 -8.26 7.82 3.35
CA SER A 118 -9.23 7.73 2.25
C SER A 118 -10.59 7.17 2.69
N ALA A 119 -10.60 6.34 3.74
CA ALA A 119 -11.82 5.91 4.39
C ALA A 119 -12.52 7.10 5.07
N ALA A 120 -11.77 8.04 5.64
CA ALA A 120 -12.34 9.21 6.31
C ALA A 120 -13.16 10.08 5.34
N VAL A 121 -12.65 10.36 4.14
CA VAL A 121 -13.38 11.13 3.13
C VAL A 121 -14.64 10.38 2.65
N ALA A 122 -14.50 9.07 2.38
CA ALA A 122 -15.65 8.25 2.01
C ALA A 122 -16.72 8.20 3.11
N LEU A 123 -16.28 8.12 4.37
CA LEU A 123 -17.15 8.10 5.54
C LEU A 123 -17.78 9.47 5.82
N LEU A 124 -17.06 10.57 5.56
CA LEU A 124 -17.61 11.93 5.64
C LEU A 124 -18.78 12.11 4.66
N VAL A 125 -18.59 11.72 3.40
CA VAL A 125 -19.67 11.76 2.40
C VAL A 125 -20.81 10.84 2.81
N LEU A 126 -20.48 9.64 3.30
CA LEU A 126 -21.45 8.67 3.77
C LEU A 126 -22.33 9.23 4.89
N ALA A 127 -21.75 9.99 5.83
CA ALA A 127 -22.48 10.62 6.93
C ALA A 127 -23.52 11.66 6.45
N THR A 128 -23.43 12.15 5.21
CA THR A 128 -24.42 13.06 4.63
C THR A 128 -25.62 12.33 4.00
N ILE A 129 -25.51 11.03 3.75
CA ILE A 129 -26.54 10.23 3.09
C ILE A 129 -27.48 9.63 4.15
N ARG A 130 -28.72 10.11 4.19
CA ARG A 130 -29.70 9.68 5.21
C ARG A 130 -30.33 8.31 4.91
N GLU A 131 -30.44 7.95 3.65
CA GLU A 131 -31.08 6.71 3.20
C GLU A 131 -30.06 5.55 3.10
N PRO A 132 -30.22 4.45 3.88
CA PRO A 132 -29.25 3.36 3.92
C PRO A 132 -28.98 2.71 2.56
N MET A 133 -30.01 2.62 1.70
CA MET A 133 -29.87 2.04 0.36
C MET A 133 -28.95 2.87 -0.55
N TRP A 134 -29.09 4.19 -0.51
CA TRP A 134 -28.21 5.11 -1.25
C TRP A 134 -26.79 5.11 -0.68
N ALA A 135 -26.66 5.00 0.65
CA ALA A 135 -25.37 4.88 1.31
C ALA A 135 -24.62 3.61 0.89
N LEU A 136 -25.30 2.46 0.82
CA LEU A 136 -24.71 1.22 0.31
C LEU A 136 -24.36 1.31 -1.19
N ALA A 137 -25.24 1.88 -2.01
CA ALA A 137 -24.96 2.11 -3.43
C ALA A 137 -23.72 2.98 -3.63
N TYR A 138 -23.58 4.06 -2.83
CA TYR A 138 -22.39 4.91 -2.83
C TYR A 138 -21.12 4.12 -2.50
N LEU A 139 -21.14 3.28 -1.45
CA LEU A 139 -19.97 2.47 -1.07
C LEU A 139 -19.55 1.51 -2.18
N ILE A 140 -20.50 0.89 -2.88
CA ILE A 140 -20.22 -0.03 -3.98
C ILE A 140 -19.60 0.72 -5.15
N ILE A 141 -20.21 1.84 -5.57
CA ILE A 141 -19.73 2.66 -6.69
C ILE A 141 -18.34 3.21 -6.37
N PHE A 142 -18.15 3.75 -5.16
CA PHE A 142 -16.87 4.25 -4.69
C PHE A 142 -15.80 3.15 -4.70
N GLY A 143 -16.14 1.96 -4.18
CA GLY A 143 -15.25 0.80 -4.15
C GLY A 143 -14.82 0.35 -5.54
N LEU A 144 -15.76 0.24 -6.48
CA LEU A 144 -15.45 -0.11 -7.87
C LEU A 144 -14.57 0.94 -8.55
N GLY A 145 -14.87 2.23 -8.33
CA GLY A 145 -14.05 3.34 -8.80
C GLY A 145 -12.63 3.30 -8.23
N THR A 146 -12.49 2.97 -6.97
CA THR A 146 -11.18 2.83 -6.29
C THR A 146 -10.37 1.66 -6.86
N ILE A 147 -10.99 0.50 -7.11
CA ILE A 147 -10.32 -0.64 -7.75
C ILE A 147 -9.80 -0.24 -9.13
N ALA A 148 -10.67 0.36 -9.96
CA ALA A 148 -10.30 0.82 -11.29
C ALA A 148 -9.19 1.88 -11.24
N GLY A 149 -9.30 2.87 -10.35
CA GLY A 149 -8.30 3.92 -10.15
C GLY A 149 -6.93 3.36 -9.74
N MET A 150 -6.88 2.44 -8.79
CA MET A 150 -5.64 1.78 -8.36
C MET A 150 -5.00 0.94 -9.47
N MET A 151 -5.80 0.25 -10.28
CA MET A 151 -5.30 -0.44 -11.48
C MET A 151 -4.66 0.53 -12.47
N VAL A 152 -5.35 1.63 -12.80
CA VAL A 152 -4.86 2.64 -13.75
C VAL A 152 -3.58 3.30 -13.24
N ILE A 153 -3.53 3.72 -11.97
CA ILE A 153 -2.34 4.35 -11.38
C ILE A 153 -1.17 3.36 -11.37
N THR A 154 -1.39 2.12 -10.97
CA THR A 154 -0.35 1.10 -10.94
C THR A 154 0.18 0.82 -12.35
N LEU A 155 -0.68 0.75 -13.35
CA LEU A 155 -0.29 0.64 -14.76
C LEU A 155 0.49 1.87 -15.23
N ALA A 156 0.04 3.08 -14.92
CA ALA A 156 0.70 4.33 -15.30
C ALA A 156 2.12 4.43 -14.72
N ILE A 157 2.32 3.94 -13.49
CA ILE A 157 3.64 3.88 -12.86
C ILE A 157 4.48 2.75 -13.48
N ALA A 158 3.90 1.57 -13.71
CA ALA A 158 4.63 0.41 -14.22
C ALA A 158 5.03 0.55 -15.69
N ALA A 159 4.27 1.27 -16.51
CA ALA A 159 4.52 1.42 -17.95
C ALA A 159 5.89 2.06 -18.25
N PRO A 160 6.27 3.22 -17.70
CA PRO A 160 7.61 3.79 -17.91
C PRO A 160 8.72 2.83 -17.51
N PHE A 161 8.59 2.13 -16.38
CA PHE A 161 9.56 1.15 -15.91
C PHE A 161 9.68 -0.06 -16.85
N ALA A 162 8.57 -0.55 -17.38
CA ALA A 162 8.59 -1.65 -18.37
C ALA A 162 9.30 -1.26 -19.67
N TYR A 163 9.20 0.02 -20.08
CA TYR A 163 9.87 0.53 -21.27
C TYR A 163 11.34 0.86 -21.05
N THR A 164 11.72 1.34 -19.85
CA THR A 164 13.07 1.85 -19.57
C THR A 164 13.97 0.86 -18.84
N ALA A 165 13.43 -0.19 -18.24
CA ALA A 165 14.17 -1.15 -17.40
C ALA A 165 15.40 -1.75 -18.09
N ALA A 166 15.33 -2.06 -19.40
CA ALA A 166 16.44 -2.61 -20.16
C ALA A 166 17.50 -1.55 -20.55
N ARG A 167 17.13 -0.26 -20.57
CA ARG A 167 17.98 0.80 -21.15
C ARG A 167 18.62 1.70 -20.08
N PHE A 168 18.04 1.81 -18.90
CA PHE A 168 18.45 2.73 -17.84
C PHE A 168 18.51 2.06 -16.45
N ALA A 169 19.28 0.99 -16.31
CA ALA A 169 19.41 0.26 -15.03
C ALA A 169 19.87 1.16 -13.87
N ARG A 170 20.76 2.15 -14.14
CA ARG A 170 21.18 3.12 -13.12
C ARG A 170 20.03 4.03 -12.66
N LEU A 171 19.23 4.53 -13.61
CA LEU A 171 18.08 5.39 -13.29
C LEU A 171 17.06 4.65 -12.44
N ASN A 172 16.70 3.42 -12.80
CA ASN A 172 15.76 2.60 -12.02
C ASN A 172 16.25 2.36 -10.60
N ARG A 173 17.57 2.23 -10.42
CA ARG A 173 18.18 2.09 -9.10
C ARG A 173 18.03 3.37 -8.27
N TYR A 174 18.34 4.54 -8.84
CA TYR A 174 18.17 5.83 -8.14
C TYR A 174 16.72 6.09 -7.79
N LEU A 175 15.78 5.79 -8.68
CA LEU A 175 14.35 5.88 -8.44
C LEU A 175 13.91 4.94 -7.30
N GLY A 176 14.45 3.72 -7.24
CA GLY A 176 14.18 2.80 -6.15
C GLY A 176 14.68 3.31 -4.80
N VAL A 177 15.92 3.84 -4.75
CA VAL A 177 16.46 4.46 -3.52
C VAL A 177 15.63 5.67 -3.10
N ALA A 178 15.34 6.57 -4.03
CA ALA A 178 14.53 7.76 -3.77
C ALA A 178 13.14 7.40 -3.24
N SER A 179 12.47 6.42 -3.87
CA SER A 179 11.18 5.91 -3.42
C SER A 179 11.25 5.30 -2.01
N GLY A 180 12.30 4.53 -1.72
CA GLY A 180 12.51 3.95 -0.39
C GLY A 180 12.75 5.01 0.69
N LEU A 181 13.56 6.04 0.38
CA LEU A 181 13.82 7.16 1.29
C LEU A 181 12.58 8.02 1.51
N LEU A 182 11.81 8.31 0.45
CA LEU A 182 10.55 9.05 0.55
C LEU A 182 9.52 8.28 1.39
N SER A 183 9.37 6.98 1.15
CA SER A 183 8.45 6.14 1.93
C SER A 183 8.84 6.10 3.42
N LEU A 184 10.15 5.93 3.71
CA LEU A 184 10.65 5.93 5.08
C LEU A 184 10.48 7.31 5.75
N GLY A 185 10.88 8.39 5.07
CA GLY A 185 10.78 9.75 5.58
C GLY A 185 9.33 10.16 5.85
N PHE A 186 8.43 9.86 4.91
CA PHE A 186 7.01 10.15 5.07
C PHE A 186 6.37 9.29 6.16
N GLY A 187 6.74 8.01 6.27
CA GLY A 187 6.28 7.15 7.34
C GLY A 187 6.71 7.64 8.73
N LEU A 188 7.97 8.09 8.88
CA LEU A 188 8.46 8.69 10.13
C LEU A 188 7.76 10.01 10.45
N PHE A 189 7.51 10.84 9.43
CA PHE A 189 6.73 12.07 9.58
C PHE A 189 5.32 11.78 10.10
N LEU A 190 4.62 10.80 9.51
CA LEU A 190 3.29 10.42 9.96
C LEU A 190 3.29 9.83 11.37
N VAL A 191 4.30 9.04 11.76
CA VAL A 191 4.45 8.54 13.13
C VAL A 191 4.55 9.71 14.12
N TYR A 192 5.34 10.74 13.79
CA TYR A 192 5.45 11.94 14.61
C TYR A 192 4.14 12.72 14.67
N GLN A 193 3.52 12.97 13.52
CA GLN A 193 2.26 13.70 13.41
C GLN A 193 1.16 13.01 14.21
N ILE A 194 0.85 11.75 13.89
CA ILE A 194 -0.26 11.01 14.50
C ILE A 194 0.04 10.67 15.96
N GLY A 195 1.29 10.31 16.27
CA GLY A 195 1.69 9.90 17.61
C GLY A 195 1.68 11.05 18.63
N PHE A 196 2.26 12.19 18.25
CA PHE A 196 2.52 13.30 19.17
C PHE A 196 1.64 14.53 18.92
N VAL A 197 1.44 14.94 17.66
CA VAL A 197 0.66 16.14 17.34
C VAL A 197 -0.84 15.88 17.48
N ASP A 198 -1.34 14.79 16.86
CA ASP A 198 -2.75 14.39 16.93
C ASP A 198 -3.07 13.65 18.23
N GLY A 199 -2.01 13.30 18.97
CA GLY A 199 -2.09 12.86 20.34
C GLY A 199 -2.53 11.40 20.52
N LEU A 200 -2.22 10.49 19.61
CA LEU A 200 -2.51 9.07 19.77
C LEU A 200 -1.97 8.52 21.11
N PHE A 201 -0.76 8.95 21.49
CA PHE A 201 -0.10 8.55 22.74
C PHE A 201 -0.41 9.50 23.91
N SER A 202 -1.25 10.51 23.71
CA SER A 202 -1.65 11.47 24.75
C SER A 202 -2.97 11.07 25.45
N ALA A 203 -3.26 11.76 26.55
CA ALA A 203 -4.53 11.58 27.26
C ALA A 203 -5.74 12.07 26.44
N ASN A 204 -5.55 13.06 25.56
CA ASN A 204 -6.62 13.72 24.79
C ASN A 204 -6.33 13.59 23.28
N PRO A 205 -6.60 12.44 22.65
CA PRO A 205 -6.43 12.27 21.22
C PRO A 205 -7.44 13.14 20.46
N ARG A 206 -6.95 13.82 19.43
CA ARG A 206 -7.77 14.62 18.51
C ARG A 206 -7.73 13.96 17.15
N TRP A 207 -8.83 13.40 16.73
CA TRP A 207 -8.99 12.88 15.40
C TRP A 207 -9.99 13.75 14.65
N THR A 208 -9.49 14.59 13.77
CA THR A 208 -10.28 15.32 12.78
C THR A 208 -9.98 14.67 11.45
N PRO A 209 -10.93 13.94 10.85
CA PRO A 209 -10.78 13.47 9.48
C PRO A 209 -10.77 14.68 8.57
N ASP A 210 -9.58 15.09 8.11
CA ASP A 210 -9.37 16.17 7.13
C ASP A 210 -9.57 15.67 5.71
#